data_ca1bbf9612ef935c35ea07c945cac863
#
_entry.id   ca1bbf9612ef935c35ea07c945cac863
#
_cell.length_a   1.000
_cell.length_b   1.000
_cell.length_c   1.000
_cell.angle_alpha   90.00
_cell.angle_beta   90.00
_cell.angle_gamma   90.00
#
_symmetry.space_group_name_H-M   'P 1'
#
loop_
_entity.id
_entity.type
_entity.pdbx_description
1 polymer ?
#
loop_
_entity_poly.entity_id
_entity_poly.type
_entity_poly.pdbx_seq_one_letter_code
_entity_poly.pdbx_strand_id
1 'polypeptide(L)'
;MRLRLPGKVEGWRRFVGEIAIIVIGVLIALYAQQVVEDRSDRRRVDSAIAALRPEVANIDFYASESEMTAPCVLAQIEAIQKKLASGEGGLLPRYSDTSSFVLRMPHRPWADTAWQSVSASDTLRRLEPTIDLNLSSMYGQATDQAERVMLSDGWVNDLGVLAVIVPTSEAERIRLIGVTEHLRGIVQSIDLSAGQMRDSIAAAGLLASKSWLDKELSESGTVKFCRAHALPLGKLRPAIAANAD
;
A
#
# COMPACT_ATOMS: atom_id res chain seq x y z
N MET A 1 -72.92 -46.90 -17.37
CA MET A 1 -72.08 -45.68 -17.26
C MET A 1 -70.93 -45.81 -18.27
N ARG A 2 -70.99 -45.13 -19.47
CA ARG A 2 -69.97 -45.24 -20.51
C ARG A 2 -69.02 -44.05 -20.33
N LEU A 3 -67.79 -44.30 -19.84
CA LEU A 3 -66.71 -43.32 -19.82
C LEU A 3 -66.36 -43.00 -21.28
N ARG A 4 -66.65 -41.77 -21.72
CA ARG A 4 -66.13 -41.21 -22.96
C ARG A 4 -64.67 -40.87 -22.72
N LEU A 5 -63.74 -41.60 -23.34
CA LEU A 5 -62.35 -41.20 -23.47
C LEU A 5 -62.25 -39.86 -24.27
N PRO A 6 -61.48 -38.88 -23.79
CA PRO A 6 -61.34 -37.64 -24.51
C PRO A 6 -60.64 -37.88 -25.85
N GLY A 7 -61.17 -37.27 -26.89
CA GLY A 7 -60.72 -37.39 -28.30
C GLY A 7 -59.31 -36.93 -28.52
N LYS A 8 -58.72 -37.39 -29.63
CA LYS A 8 -57.37 -37.22 -30.13
C LYS A 8 -56.76 -35.85 -29.86
N VAL A 9 -55.51 -35.90 -29.39
CA VAL A 9 -54.58 -34.82 -29.01
C VAL A 9 -54.25 -33.92 -30.22
N GLU A 10 -55.21 -33.18 -30.76
CA GLU A 10 -54.93 -32.00 -31.60
C GLU A 10 -54.43 -30.82 -30.76
N GLY A 11 -54.62 -30.88 -29.45
CA GLY A 11 -54.14 -29.87 -28.52
C GLY A 11 -52.65 -29.92 -28.13
N TRP A 12 -51.96 -31.05 -28.38
CA TRP A 12 -50.55 -31.20 -27.90
C TRP A 12 -49.57 -30.24 -28.59
N ARG A 13 -49.70 -30.08 -29.89
CA ARG A 13 -48.84 -29.15 -30.65
C ARG A 13 -49.09 -27.69 -30.24
N ARG A 14 -50.36 -27.35 -29.97
CA ARG A 14 -50.73 -26.02 -29.46
C ARG A 14 -50.24 -25.81 -28.03
N PHE A 15 -50.39 -26.78 -27.17
CA PHE A 15 -49.89 -26.77 -25.78
C PHE A 15 -48.38 -26.65 -25.73
N VAL A 16 -47.61 -27.40 -26.54
CA VAL A 16 -46.15 -27.29 -26.63
C VAL A 16 -45.76 -25.91 -27.18
N GLY A 17 -46.49 -25.35 -28.13
CA GLY A 17 -46.24 -24.00 -28.62
C GLY A 17 -46.47 -22.92 -27.56
N GLU A 18 -47.53 -23.04 -26.76
CA GLU A 18 -47.80 -22.12 -25.64
C GLU A 18 -46.72 -22.20 -24.56
N ILE A 19 -46.29 -23.41 -24.17
CA ILE A 19 -45.18 -23.60 -23.24
C ILE A 19 -43.87 -23.02 -23.81
N ALA A 20 -43.57 -23.26 -25.08
CA ALA A 20 -42.35 -22.74 -25.72
C ALA A 20 -42.31 -21.21 -25.71
N ILE A 21 -43.43 -20.53 -25.96
CA ILE A 21 -43.50 -19.06 -25.88
C ILE A 21 -43.24 -18.57 -24.46
N ILE A 22 -43.82 -19.22 -23.44
CA ILE A 22 -43.61 -18.85 -22.07
C ILE A 22 -42.12 -19.04 -21.68
N VAL A 23 -41.53 -20.20 -22.00
CA VAL A 23 -40.13 -20.50 -21.74
C VAL A 23 -39.20 -19.51 -22.40
N ILE A 24 -39.44 -19.19 -23.70
CA ILE A 24 -38.66 -18.19 -24.43
C ILE A 24 -38.80 -16.80 -23.77
N GLY A 25 -40.02 -16.41 -23.39
CA GLY A 25 -40.26 -15.15 -22.67
C GLY A 25 -39.47 -15.05 -21.36
N VAL A 26 -39.49 -16.13 -20.54
CA VAL A 26 -38.72 -16.20 -19.28
C VAL A 26 -37.21 -16.16 -19.56
N LEU A 27 -36.70 -16.89 -20.54
CA LEU A 27 -35.28 -16.87 -20.90
C LEU A 27 -34.81 -15.49 -21.35
N ILE A 28 -35.63 -14.79 -22.17
CA ILE A 28 -35.31 -13.41 -22.60
C ILE A 28 -35.31 -12.47 -21.40
N ALA A 29 -36.28 -12.61 -20.47
CA ALA A 29 -36.33 -11.78 -19.26
C ALA A 29 -35.11 -12.01 -18.37
N LEU A 30 -34.75 -13.27 -18.13
CA LEU A 30 -33.55 -13.63 -17.32
C LEU A 30 -32.27 -13.13 -17.99
N TYR A 31 -32.13 -13.28 -19.30
CA TYR A 31 -30.97 -12.76 -20.02
C TYR A 31 -30.87 -11.23 -19.94
N ALA A 32 -32.00 -10.54 -20.11
CA ALA A 32 -32.02 -9.07 -19.99
C ALA A 32 -31.66 -8.63 -18.55
N GLN A 33 -32.15 -9.34 -17.53
CA GLN A 33 -31.77 -9.09 -16.12
C GLN A 33 -30.28 -9.29 -15.89
N GLN A 34 -29.71 -10.39 -16.39
CA GLN A 34 -28.28 -10.67 -16.25
C GLN A 34 -27.41 -9.58 -16.91
N VAL A 35 -27.78 -9.11 -18.09
CA VAL A 35 -27.05 -8.01 -18.77
C VAL A 35 -27.09 -6.71 -17.95
N VAL A 36 -28.23 -6.42 -17.32
CA VAL A 36 -28.37 -5.23 -16.45
C VAL A 36 -27.52 -5.38 -15.18
N GLU A 37 -27.54 -6.54 -14.56
CA GLU A 37 -26.74 -6.86 -13.38
C GLU A 37 -25.25 -6.76 -13.70
N ASP A 38 -24.77 -7.39 -14.77
CA ASP A 38 -23.37 -7.33 -15.20
C ASP A 38 -22.88 -5.89 -15.43
N ARG A 39 -23.73 -5.05 -16.05
CA ARG A 39 -23.39 -3.63 -16.25
C ARG A 39 -23.34 -2.85 -14.94
N SER A 40 -24.26 -3.12 -14.04
CA SER A 40 -24.29 -2.51 -12.70
C SER A 40 -23.02 -2.88 -11.91
N ASP A 41 -22.63 -4.15 -11.98
CA ASP A 41 -21.47 -4.67 -11.27
C ASP A 41 -20.16 -4.08 -11.80
N ARG A 42 -20.00 -4.00 -13.12
CA ARG A 42 -18.84 -3.32 -13.73
C ARG A 42 -18.74 -1.86 -13.26
N ARG A 43 -19.84 -1.11 -13.26
CA ARG A 43 -19.84 0.28 -12.77
C ARG A 43 -19.45 0.39 -11.30
N ARG A 44 -19.88 -0.57 -10.46
CA ARG A 44 -19.48 -0.61 -9.04
C ARG A 44 -17.98 -0.85 -8.88
N VAL A 45 -17.44 -1.81 -9.64
CA VAL A 45 -15.99 -2.09 -9.68
C VAL A 45 -15.22 -0.86 -10.15
N ASP A 46 -15.61 -0.26 -11.27
CA ASP A 46 -14.94 0.94 -11.81
C ASP A 46 -14.95 2.10 -10.80
N SER A 47 -16.09 2.30 -10.11
CA SER A 47 -16.21 3.32 -9.07
C SER A 47 -15.33 3.04 -7.86
N ALA A 48 -15.23 1.77 -7.44
CA ALA A 48 -14.36 1.36 -6.34
C ALA A 48 -12.89 1.57 -6.68
N ILE A 49 -12.45 1.14 -7.86
CA ILE A 49 -11.07 1.37 -8.33
C ILE A 49 -10.78 2.87 -8.44
N ALA A 50 -11.72 3.67 -8.95
CA ALA A 50 -11.56 5.12 -9.01
C ALA A 50 -11.41 5.76 -7.62
N ALA A 51 -12.15 5.26 -6.62
CA ALA A 51 -12.03 5.72 -5.23
C ALA A 51 -10.69 5.31 -4.59
N LEU A 52 -10.14 4.13 -4.93
CA LEU A 52 -8.86 3.65 -4.41
C LEU A 52 -7.64 4.36 -5.04
N ARG A 53 -7.74 4.81 -6.28
CA ARG A 53 -6.59 5.39 -7.03
C ARG A 53 -5.81 6.47 -6.27
N PRO A 54 -6.44 7.47 -5.63
CA PRO A 54 -5.69 8.51 -4.90
C PRO A 54 -4.94 7.95 -3.70
N GLU A 55 -5.53 6.99 -2.99
CA GLU A 55 -4.91 6.36 -1.82
C GLU A 55 -3.75 5.47 -2.23
N VAL A 56 -3.93 4.64 -3.28
CA VAL A 56 -2.87 3.81 -3.86
C VAL A 56 -1.72 4.65 -4.41
N ALA A 57 -2.01 5.78 -5.05
CA ALA A 57 -0.98 6.71 -5.52
C ALA A 57 -0.15 7.29 -4.36
N ASN A 58 -0.78 7.63 -3.24
CA ASN A 58 -0.07 8.07 -2.03
C ASN A 58 0.79 6.95 -1.45
N ILE A 59 0.30 5.71 -1.41
CA ILE A 59 1.07 4.55 -0.96
C ILE A 59 2.29 4.31 -1.88
N ASP A 60 2.12 4.40 -3.21
CA ASP A 60 3.24 4.31 -4.17
C ASP A 60 4.29 5.40 -3.93
N PHE A 61 3.84 6.63 -3.65
CA PHE A 61 4.75 7.72 -3.29
C PHE A 61 5.48 7.45 -1.97
N TYR A 62 4.80 7.02 -0.91
CA TYR A 62 5.42 6.74 0.39
C TYR A 62 6.43 5.58 0.31
N ALA A 63 6.08 4.54 -0.43
CA ALA A 63 6.97 3.43 -0.71
C ALA A 63 8.21 3.89 -1.53
N SER A 64 8.00 4.67 -2.57
CA SER A 64 9.08 5.23 -3.40
C SER A 64 9.99 6.17 -2.62
N GLU A 65 9.43 7.01 -1.74
CA GLU A 65 10.21 7.87 -0.84
C GLU A 65 11.06 7.04 0.11
N SER A 66 10.49 5.97 0.68
CA SER A 66 11.19 5.07 1.60
C SER A 66 12.36 4.37 0.90
N GLU A 67 12.17 3.79 -0.28
CA GLU A 67 13.26 3.21 -1.08
C GLU A 67 14.35 4.23 -1.39
N MET A 68 13.96 5.43 -1.82
CA MET A 68 14.93 6.46 -2.21
C MET A 68 15.72 6.99 -1.01
N THR A 69 15.11 7.10 0.17
CA THR A 69 15.73 7.70 1.35
C THR A 69 16.39 6.69 2.28
N ALA A 70 16.15 5.37 2.14
CA ALA A 70 16.73 4.34 3.00
C ALA A 70 18.27 4.45 3.11
N PRO A 71 19.06 4.61 2.02
CA PRO A 71 20.51 4.78 2.14
C PRO A 71 20.91 6.04 2.94
N CYS A 72 20.16 7.12 2.80
CA CYS A 72 20.37 8.35 3.55
C CYS A 72 20.16 8.15 5.05
N VAL A 73 19.07 7.48 5.43
CA VAL A 73 18.75 7.19 6.84
C VAL A 73 19.79 6.24 7.43
N LEU A 74 20.20 5.21 6.69
CA LEU A 74 21.24 4.28 7.12
C LEU A 74 22.60 4.97 7.33
N ALA A 75 22.96 5.93 6.45
CA ALA A 75 24.19 6.70 6.61
C ALA A 75 24.16 7.60 7.85
N GLN A 76 23.01 8.18 8.19
CA GLN A 76 22.84 8.93 9.46
C GLN A 76 23.00 8.01 10.66
N ILE A 77 22.36 6.83 10.65
CA ILE A 77 22.49 5.83 11.73
C ILE A 77 23.95 5.41 11.91
N GLU A 78 24.66 5.15 10.80
CA GLU A 78 26.09 4.79 10.86
C GLU A 78 26.95 5.90 11.47
N ALA A 79 26.68 7.14 11.10
CA ALA A 79 27.41 8.30 11.68
C ALA A 79 27.18 8.42 13.20
N ILE A 80 25.94 8.19 13.67
CA ILE A 80 25.61 8.17 15.10
C ILE A 80 26.36 7.03 15.79
N GLN A 81 26.36 5.82 15.23
CA GLN A 81 27.04 4.67 15.77
C GLN A 81 28.55 4.89 15.89
N LYS A 82 29.18 5.42 14.85
CA LYS A 82 30.63 5.74 14.86
C LYS A 82 30.96 6.70 15.98
N LYS A 83 30.14 7.73 16.18
CA LYS A 83 30.34 8.70 17.26
C LYS A 83 30.16 8.09 18.62
N LEU A 84 29.17 7.24 18.84
CA LEU A 84 28.97 6.53 20.10
C LEU A 84 30.11 5.54 20.39
N ALA A 85 30.61 4.84 19.38
CA ALA A 85 31.67 3.84 19.49
C ALA A 85 33.05 4.49 19.78
N SER A 86 33.36 5.65 19.18
CA SER A 86 34.64 6.33 19.39
C SER A 86 34.80 6.86 20.83
N GLY A 87 33.69 7.04 21.55
CA GLY A 87 33.71 7.69 22.85
C GLY A 87 34.08 9.17 22.80
N GLU A 88 34.24 9.75 21.60
CA GLU A 88 34.51 11.17 21.44
C GLU A 88 33.34 11.99 21.96
N GLY A 89 33.63 12.91 22.87
CA GLY A 89 32.62 13.80 23.42
C GLY A 89 32.04 14.77 22.36
N GLY A 90 30.88 15.26 22.66
CA GLY A 90 30.21 16.27 21.84
C GLY A 90 28.78 15.86 21.43
N LEU A 91 27.92 16.87 21.33
CA LEU A 91 26.54 16.71 20.93
C LEU A 91 26.43 16.32 19.46
N LEU A 92 25.39 15.58 19.09
CA LEU A 92 25.03 15.41 17.70
C LEU A 92 24.40 16.71 17.15
N PRO A 93 24.65 17.02 15.89
CA PRO A 93 24.02 18.18 15.27
C PRO A 93 22.49 17.99 15.25
N ARG A 94 21.78 19.06 15.58
CA ARG A 94 20.34 19.14 15.35
C ARG A 94 20.10 19.47 13.89
N TYR A 95 19.15 18.81 13.29
CA TYR A 95 18.76 19.10 11.91
C TYR A 95 17.68 20.20 11.79
N SER A 96 17.22 20.73 12.94
CA SER A 96 16.29 21.85 13.02
C SER A 96 16.48 22.58 14.33
N ASP A 97 16.41 23.90 14.31
CA ASP A 97 16.52 24.74 15.52
C ASP A 97 15.35 24.53 16.47
N THR A 98 14.24 23.96 15.98
CA THR A 98 12.99 23.75 16.71
C THR A 98 12.78 22.30 17.16
N SER A 99 13.63 21.36 16.78
CA SER A 99 13.47 19.95 17.13
C SER A 99 14.76 19.34 17.67
N SER A 100 14.61 18.37 18.55
CA SER A 100 15.72 17.53 19.07
C SER A 100 16.03 16.35 18.14
N PHE A 101 15.51 16.32 16.92
CA PHE A 101 15.76 15.21 16.00
C PHE A 101 17.23 15.19 15.56
N VAL A 102 17.91 14.11 15.86
CA VAL A 102 19.27 13.80 15.41
C VAL A 102 19.26 12.84 14.22
N LEU A 103 18.08 12.33 13.83
CA LEU A 103 17.86 11.43 12.72
C LEU A 103 16.65 11.92 11.92
N ARG A 104 16.82 12.06 10.61
CA ARG A 104 15.74 12.42 9.68
C ARG A 104 15.34 11.21 8.84
N MET A 105 14.10 10.75 9.04
CA MET A 105 13.49 9.68 8.26
C MET A 105 12.09 10.08 7.78
N PRO A 106 11.54 9.45 6.73
CA PRO A 106 10.16 9.70 6.32
C PRO A 106 9.20 9.32 7.42
N HIS A 107 8.22 10.19 7.67
CA HIS A 107 7.09 9.90 8.54
C HIS A 107 5.81 10.15 7.74
N ARG A 108 5.11 9.10 7.36
CA ARG A 108 3.95 9.16 6.45
C ARG A 108 2.73 8.48 7.06
N PRO A 109 1.53 9.05 6.90
CA PRO A 109 0.29 8.40 7.31
C PRO A 109 -0.07 7.34 6.27
N TRP A 110 0.16 6.07 6.58
CA TRP A 110 -0.25 4.95 5.75
C TRP A 110 -1.77 4.74 5.89
N ALA A 111 -2.56 5.56 5.15
CA ALA A 111 -4.01 5.52 5.23
C ALA A 111 -4.58 4.38 4.35
N ASP A 112 -5.64 3.74 4.85
CA ASP A 112 -6.36 2.65 4.21
C ASP A 112 -7.89 2.85 4.23
N THR A 113 -8.34 4.09 4.40
CA THR A 113 -9.76 4.42 4.60
C THR A 113 -10.63 4.06 3.40
N ALA A 114 -10.14 4.32 2.17
CA ALA A 114 -10.86 3.94 0.96
C ALA A 114 -10.89 2.41 0.81
N TRP A 115 -9.78 1.73 1.13
CA TRP A 115 -9.70 0.27 1.14
C TRP A 115 -10.68 -0.36 2.13
N GLN A 116 -10.75 0.14 3.37
CA GLN A 116 -11.71 -0.34 4.37
C GLN A 116 -13.15 -0.23 3.88
N SER A 117 -13.50 0.86 3.20
CA SER A 117 -14.82 1.06 2.61
C SER A 117 -15.12 0.07 1.48
N VAL A 118 -14.15 -0.19 0.59
CA VAL A 118 -14.30 -1.13 -0.51
C VAL A 118 -14.32 -2.57 -0.01
N SER A 119 -13.45 -2.94 0.92
CA SER A 119 -13.34 -4.30 1.46
C SER A 119 -14.56 -4.71 2.29
N ALA A 120 -15.25 -3.76 2.93
CA ALA A 120 -16.49 -4.00 3.64
C ALA A 120 -17.70 -4.20 2.70
N SER A 121 -17.55 -3.94 1.40
CA SER A 121 -18.62 -4.05 0.40
C SER A 121 -18.54 -5.36 -0.38
N ASP A 122 -19.67 -5.77 -1.00
CA ASP A 122 -19.70 -6.92 -1.93
C ASP A 122 -18.88 -6.67 -3.22
N THR A 123 -18.36 -5.45 -3.42
CA THR A 123 -17.61 -5.07 -4.62
C THR A 123 -16.28 -5.81 -4.71
N LEU A 124 -15.64 -6.10 -3.56
CA LEU A 124 -14.37 -6.84 -3.51
C LEU A 124 -14.48 -8.21 -4.20
N ARG A 125 -15.58 -8.93 -3.99
CA ARG A 125 -15.82 -10.26 -4.59
C ARG A 125 -15.99 -10.22 -6.12
N ARG A 126 -16.13 -9.04 -6.69
CA ARG A 126 -16.33 -8.79 -8.13
C ARG A 126 -15.09 -8.22 -8.80
N LEU A 127 -14.06 -7.91 -8.02
CA LEU A 127 -12.75 -7.57 -8.56
C LEU A 127 -12.14 -8.80 -9.24
N GLU A 128 -11.31 -8.55 -10.23
CA GLU A 128 -10.47 -9.60 -10.77
C GLU A 128 -9.58 -10.18 -9.64
N PRO A 129 -9.47 -11.51 -9.52
CA PRO A 129 -8.73 -12.13 -8.41
C PRO A 129 -7.29 -11.63 -8.28
N THR A 130 -6.63 -11.34 -9.39
CA THR A 130 -5.27 -10.79 -9.40
C THR A 130 -5.21 -9.39 -8.79
N ILE A 131 -6.19 -8.54 -9.10
CA ILE A 131 -6.28 -7.17 -8.55
C ILE A 131 -6.58 -7.24 -7.05
N ASP A 132 -7.55 -8.06 -6.64
CA ASP A 132 -7.90 -8.25 -5.23
C ASP A 132 -6.70 -8.72 -4.40
N LEU A 133 -6.01 -9.77 -4.86
CA LEU A 133 -4.83 -10.31 -4.18
C LEU A 133 -3.73 -9.26 -4.00
N ASN A 134 -3.43 -8.52 -5.06
CA ASN A 134 -2.36 -7.51 -5.02
C ASN A 134 -2.73 -6.31 -4.16
N LEU A 135 -3.97 -5.84 -4.20
CA LEU A 135 -4.45 -4.78 -3.32
C LEU A 135 -4.45 -5.23 -1.85
N SER A 136 -4.97 -6.41 -1.56
CA SER A 136 -4.97 -6.98 -0.20
C SER A 136 -3.55 -7.11 0.36
N SER A 137 -2.60 -7.58 -0.46
CA SER A 137 -1.18 -7.70 -0.08
C SER A 137 -0.56 -6.33 0.19
N MET A 138 -0.77 -5.36 -0.70
CA MET A 138 -0.26 -4.00 -0.55
C MET A 138 -0.79 -3.32 0.71
N TYR A 139 -2.11 -3.39 0.96
CA TYR A 139 -2.71 -2.76 2.14
C TYR A 139 -2.30 -3.45 3.45
N GLY A 140 -2.13 -4.78 3.44
CA GLY A 140 -1.56 -5.50 4.57
C GLY A 140 -0.16 -4.99 4.91
N GLN A 141 0.70 -4.83 3.90
CA GLN A 141 2.04 -4.28 4.09
C GLN A 141 2.01 -2.79 4.52
N ALA A 142 1.08 -1.98 4.01
CA ALA A 142 0.91 -0.58 4.43
C ALA A 142 0.54 -0.48 5.92
N THR A 143 -0.31 -1.37 6.41
CA THR A 143 -0.65 -1.47 7.85
C THR A 143 0.60 -1.82 8.68
N ASP A 144 1.37 -2.83 8.25
CA ASP A 144 2.64 -3.19 8.92
C ASP A 144 3.63 -2.02 8.93
N GLN A 145 3.66 -1.21 7.86
CA GLN A 145 4.52 -0.03 7.80
C GLN A 145 4.07 1.06 8.79
N ALA A 146 2.77 1.30 8.93
CA ALA A 146 2.25 2.23 9.92
C ALA A 146 2.71 1.85 11.34
N GLU A 147 2.64 0.57 11.70
CA GLU A 147 3.11 0.07 12.99
C GLU A 147 4.61 0.25 13.17
N ARG A 148 5.42 -0.06 12.14
CA ARG A 148 6.89 0.13 12.19
C ARG A 148 7.30 1.58 12.35
N VAL A 149 6.62 2.51 11.68
CA VAL A 149 6.85 3.95 11.83
C VAL A 149 6.54 4.38 13.27
N MET A 150 5.42 3.95 13.85
CA MET A 150 5.08 4.26 15.24
C MET A 150 6.11 3.69 16.23
N LEU A 151 6.59 2.47 16.02
CA LEU A 151 7.66 1.88 16.83
C LEU A 151 8.98 2.67 16.70
N SER A 152 9.32 3.13 15.49
CA SER A 152 10.54 3.89 15.24
C SER A 152 10.56 5.25 15.94
N ASP A 153 9.40 5.89 16.15
CA ASP A 153 9.30 7.19 16.81
C ASP A 153 9.85 7.16 18.25
N GLY A 154 9.54 6.11 19.00
CA GLY A 154 10.08 5.91 20.34
C GLY A 154 11.61 5.83 20.34
N TRP A 155 12.19 5.10 19.39
CA TRP A 155 13.64 4.91 19.28
C TRP A 155 14.36 6.15 18.75
N VAL A 156 13.73 6.89 17.83
CA VAL A 156 14.24 8.20 17.36
C VAL A 156 14.23 9.21 18.50
N ASN A 157 13.20 9.21 19.34
CA ASN A 157 13.12 10.07 20.52
C ASN A 157 14.21 9.71 21.55
N ASP A 158 14.50 8.43 21.77
CA ASP A 158 15.61 7.98 22.63
C ASP A 158 16.95 8.54 22.15
N LEU A 159 17.19 8.58 20.84
CA LEU A 159 18.39 9.19 20.28
C LEU A 159 18.39 10.73 20.39
N GLY A 160 17.24 11.35 20.55
CA GLY A 160 17.11 12.81 20.70
C GLY A 160 17.91 13.37 21.89
N VAL A 161 18.15 12.56 22.93
CA VAL A 161 19.00 12.91 24.08
C VAL A 161 20.41 13.32 23.62
N LEU A 162 20.93 12.73 22.54
CA LEU A 162 22.27 13.03 22.00
C LEU A 162 22.40 14.45 21.41
N ALA A 163 21.29 15.16 21.23
CA ALA A 163 21.32 16.57 20.84
C ALA A 163 21.53 17.53 22.03
N VAL A 164 21.42 17.05 23.27
CA VAL A 164 21.47 17.87 24.48
C VAL A 164 22.42 17.33 25.54
N ILE A 165 22.71 16.03 25.54
CA ILE A 165 23.57 15.39 26.56
C ILE A 165 24.60 14.50 25.84
N VAL A 166 25.82 14.54 26.31
CA VAL A 166 26.88 13.61 25.91
C VAL A 166 26.85 12.42 26.85
N PRO A 167 26.73 11.17 26.33
CA PRO A 167 26.78 9.99 27.18
C PRO A 167 28.13 9.89 27.87
N THR A 168 28.13 9.84 29.21
CA THR A 168 29.34 9.79 30.02
C THR A 168 29.75 8.37 30.39
N SER A 169 28.80 7.41 30.36
CA SER A 169 29.06 6.02 30.70
C SER A 169 29.13 5.11 29.48
N GLU A 170 29.97 4.08 29.56
CA GLU A 170 30.04 3.04 28.53
C GLU A 170 28.72 2.30 28.40
N ALA A 171 28.05 2.00 29.51
CA ALA A 171 26.76 1.32 29.50
C ALA A 171 25.70 2.09 28.72
N GLU A 172 25.63 3.42 28.85
CA GLU A 172 24.69 4.24 28.10
C GLU A 172 25.04 4.29 26.61
N ARG A 173 26.31 4.36 26.26
CA ARG A 173 26.76 4.28 24.86
C ARG A 173 26.36 2.95 24.22
N ILE A 174 26.57 1.82 24.92
CA ILE A 174 26.16 0.48 24.44
C ILE A 174 24.65 0.43 24.27
N ARG A 175 23.85 0.95 25.21
CA ARG A 175 22.40 1.02 25.11
C ARG A 175 21.97 1.79 23.85
N LEU A 176 22.54 2.97 23.60
CA LEU A 176 22.22 3.79 22.45
C LEU A 176 22.68 3.18 21.12
N ILE A 177 23.79 2.45 21.11
CA ILE A 177 24.19 1.64 19.94
C ILE A 177 23.12 0.57 19.64
N GLY A 178 22.60 -0.10 20.68
CA GLY A 178 21.48 -1.05 20.53
C GLY A 178 20.24 -0.40 19.91
N VAL A 179 19.89 0.82 20.33
CA VAL A 179 18.80 1.62 19.72
C VAL A 179 19.05 1.85 18.23
N THR A 180 20.27 2.23 17.84
CA THR A 180 20.60 2.44 16.42
C THR A 180 20.53 1.17 15.59
N GLU A 181 20.87 -0.01 16.16
CA GLU A 181 20.73 -1.30 15.46
C GLU A 181 19.27 -1.67 15.25
N HIS A 182 18.38 -1.42 16.20
CA HIS A 182 16.96 -1.61 16.02
C HIS A 182 16.42 -0.72 14.89
N LEU A 183 16.79 0.57 14.89
CA LEU A 183 16.38 1.49 13.82
C LEU A 183 16.92 1.05 12.45
N ARG A 184 18.17 0.55 12.39
CA ARG A 184 18.74 -0.03 11.17
C ARG A 184 17.87 -1.17 10.63
N GLY A 185 17.49 -2.11 11.49
CA GLY A 185 16.62 -3.23 11.11
C GLY A 185 15.24 -2.77 10.61
N ILE A 186 14.64 -1.77 11.28
CA ILE A 186 13.37 -1.17 10.84
C ILE A 186 13.52 -0.54 9.46
N VAL A 187 14.53 0.29 9.22
CA VAL A 187 14.75 0.95 7.92
C VAL A 187 14.94 -0.05 6.79
N GLN A 188 15.73 -1.11 7.02
CA GLN A 188 15.93 -2.17 6.05
C GLN A 188 14.64 -2.95 5.74
N SER A 189 13.83 -3.21 6.76
CA SER A 189 12.54 -3.86 6.60
C SER A 189 11.54 -2.98 5.85
N ILE A 190 11.53 -1.67 6.13
CA ILE A 190 10.71 -0.69 5.41
C ILE A 190 11.10 -0.63 3.93
N ASP A 191 12.40 -0.59 3.62
CA ASP A 191 12.90 -0.57 2.24
C ASP A 191 12.48 -1.82 1.45
N LEU A 192 12.61 -3.00 2.07
CA LEU A 192 12.18 -4.25 1.44
C LEU A 192 10.67 -4.27 1.16
N SER A 193 9.85 -3.94 2.17
CA SER A 193 8.39 -3.91 2.00
C SER A 193 7.93 -2.84 1.01
N ALA A 194 8.62 -1.70 0.96
CA ALA A 194 8.34 -0.64 0.00
C ALA A 194 8.43 -1.14 -1.45
N GLY A 195 9.49 -1.89 -1.77
CA GLY A 195 9.63 -2.52 -3.08
C GLY A 195 8.50 -3.53 -3.38
N GLN A 196 8.16 -4.38 -2.42
CA GLN A 196 7.09 -5.36 -2.57
C GLN A 196 5.71 -4.69 -2.77
N MET A 197 5.42 -3.61 -2.03
CA MET A 197 4.18 -2.83 -2.22
C MET A 197 4.12 -2.25 -3.63
N ARG A 198 5.20 -1.68 -4.14
CA ARG A 198 5.25 -1.13 -5.50
C ARG A 198 5.06 -2.19 -6.57
N ASP A 199 5.62 -3.39 -6.36
CA ASP A 199 5.39 -4.53 -7.25
C ASP A 199 3.91 -4.96 -7.25
N SER A 200 3.26 -4.99 -6.08
CA SER A 200 1.82 -5.28 -5.97
C SER A 200 0.96 -4.20 -6.64
N ILE A 201 1.30 -2.91 -6.48
CA ILE A 201 0.61 -1.80 -7.15
C ILE A 201 0.76 -1.92 -8.68
N ALA A 202 1.96 -2.27 -9.16
CA ALA A 202 2.23 -2.49 -10.58
C ALA A 202 1.41 -3.65 -11.14
N ALA A 203 1.36 -4.78 -10.43
CA ALA A 203 0.58 -5.95 -10.81
C ALA A 203 -0.92 -5.68 -10.83
N ALA A 204 -1.42 -4.80 -9.97
CA ALA A 204 -2.80 -4.32 -9.99
C ALA A 204 -3.08 -3.28 -11.10
N GLY A 205 -2.07 -2.80 -11.83
CA GLY A 205 -2.21 -1.77 -12.87
C GLY A 205 -2.54 -0.38 -12.32
N LEU A 206 -2.13 -0.07 -11.09
CA LEU A 206 -2.53 1.14 -10.37
C LEU A 206 -1.35 2.07 -10.02
N LEU A 207 -0.17 1.85 -10.60
CA LEU A 207 0.97 2.75 -10.38
C LEU A 207 0.60 4.21 -10.65
N ALA A 208 1.11 5.08 -9.81
CA ALA A 208 1.02 6.51 -10.02
C ALA A 208 1.74 6.91 -11.33
N SER A 209 1.29 8.00 -11.97
CA SER A 209 2.00 8.49 -13.14
C SER A 209 3.41 8.92 -12.75
N LYS A 210 4.38 8.59 -13.60
CA LYS A 210 5.80 8.93 -13.35
C LYS A 210 5.99 10.43 -13.10
N SER A 211 5.31 11.27 -13.85
CA SER A 211 5.45 12.74 -13.72
C SER A 211 4.94 13.24 -12.37
N TRP A 212 3.84 12.67 -11.86
CA TRP A 212 3.33 13.01 -10.56
C TRP A 212 4.26 12.51 -9.45
N LEU A 213 4.72 11.26 -9.54
CA LEU A 213 5.63 10.66 -8.57
C LEU A 213 6.96 11.43 -8.49
N ASP A 214 7.56 11.76 -9.64
CA ASP A 214 8.81 12.53 -9.69
C ASP A 214 8.63 13.92 -9.03
N LYS A 215 7.48 14.57 -9.23
CA LYS A 215 7.14 15.84 -8.59
C LYS A 215 7.07 15.68 -7.06
N GLU A 216 6.26 14.76 -6.58
CA GLU A 216 6.08 14.52 -5.12
C GLU A 216 7.42 14.16 -4.44
N LEU A 217 8.23 13.30 -5.07
CA LEU A 217 9.57 12.97 -4.57
C LEU A 217 10.50 14.19 -4.53
N SER A 218 10.43 15.06 -5.54
CA SER A 218 11.23 16.29 -5.56
C SER A 218 10.83 17.29 -4.47
N GLU A 219 9.56 17.26 -4.05
CA GLU A 219 8.98 18.11 -3.00
C GLU A 219 9.14 17.51 -1.61
N SER A 220 9.46 16.21 -1.50
CA SER A 220 9.66 15.52 -0.23
C SER A 220 10.68 16.21 0.67
N GLY A 221 10.28 16.48 1.91
CA GLY A 221 11.16 17.10 2.91
C GLY A 221 12.38 16.23 3.25
N THR A 222 12.20 14.89 3.29
CA THR A 222 13.30 13.96 3.57
C THR A 222 14.27 13.88 2.40
N VAL A 223 13.78 13.80 1.16
CA VAL A 223 14.64 13.81 -0.04
C VAL A 223 15.43 15.12 -0.14
N LYS A 224 14.79 16.27 0.09
CA LYS A 224 15.46 17.58 0.12
C LYS A 224 16.54 17.63 1.19
N PHE A 225 16.24 17.13 2.38
CA PHE A 225 17.20 17.04 3.47
C PHE A 225 18.43 16.21 3.09
N CYS A 226 18.23 15.00 2.56
CA CYS A 226 19.33 14.13 2.16
C CYS A 226 20.24 14.80 1.10
N ARG A 227 19.65 15.49 0.12
CA ARG A 227 20.41 16.25 -0.89
C ARG A 227 21.18 17.41 -0.28
N ALA A 228 20.55 18.20 0.60
CA ALA A 228 21.18 19.35 1.24
C ALA A 228 22.40 18.97 2.10
N HIS A 229 22.36 17.77 2.69
CA HIS A 229 23.46 17.26 3.53
C HIS A 229 24.43 16.31 2.79
N ALA A 230 24.33 16.22 1.45
CA ALA A 230 25.15 15.34 0.62
C ALA A 230 25.11 13.86 1.07
N LEU A 231 23.99 13.43 1.64
CA LEU A 231 23.77 12.05 2.04
C LEU A 231 23.30 11.19 0.84
N PRO A 232 23.63 9.89 0.82
CA PRO A 232 23.32 9.04 -0.33
C PRO A 232 21.81 8.87 -0.49
N LEU A 233 21.34 8.93 -1.74
CA LEU A 233 19.98 8.58 -2.13
C LEU A 233 19.99 7.32 -2.98
N GLY A 234 19.03 6.44 -2.73
CA GLY A 234 18.79 5.26 -3.53
C GLY A 234 18.21 5.61 -4.90
N LYS A 235 18.32 4.66 -5.82
CA LYS A 235 17.58 4.69 -7.08
C LYS A 235 16.30 3.87 -6.90
N LEU A 236 15.18 4.40 -7.38
CA LEU A 236 13.95 3.62 -7.39
C LEU A 236 14.15 2.36 -8.23
N ARG A 237 13.79 1.23 -7.67
CA ARG A 237 13.69 -0.02 -8.43
C ARG A 237 12.55 0.11 -9.45
N PRO A 238 12.73 -0.37 -10.70
CA PRO A 238 11.57 -0.51 -11.58
C PRO A 238 10.60 -1.49 -10.92
N ALA A 239 9.33 -1.09 -10.78
CA ALA A 239 8.31 -2.00 -10.28
C ALA A 239 8.13 -3.15 -11.28
N ILE A 240 8.09 -4.37 -10.79
CA ILE A 240 7.95 -5.57 -11.61
C ILE A 240 6.45 -5.76 -11.84
N ALA A 241 5.94 -5.35 -13.01
CA ALA A 241 4.60 -5.77 -13.42
C ALA A 241 4.59 -7.31 -13.50
N ALA A 242 3.65 -7.95 -12.79
CA ALA A 242 3.43 -9.38 -12.98
C ALA A 242 3.17 -9.60 -14.48
N ASN A 243 4.01 -10.40 -15.13
CA ASN A 243 3.76 -10.82 -16.50
C ASN A 243 2.39 -11.52 -16.47
N ALA A 244 1.41 -10.90 -17.13
CA ALA A 244 0.16 -11.57 -17.44
C ALA A 244 0.50 -12.60 -18.53
N ASP A 245 0.81 -13.83 -18.09
CA ASP A 245 0.84 -15.01 -18.95
C ASP A 245 -0.58 -15.57 -19.13
#